data_572297dc3097e05796dd701bc59a0cd7
#
_entry.id   572297dc3097e05796dd701bc59a0cd7
#
_cell.length_a   1.000
_cell.length_b   1.000
_cell.length_c   1.000
_cell.angle_alpha   90.00
_cell.angle_beta   90.00
_cell.angle_gamma   90.00
#
_symmetry.space_group_name_H-M   'P 1'
#
loop_
_entity.id
_entity.type
_entity.pdbx_description
1 polymer ?
#
loop_
_entity_poly.entity_id
_entity_poly.type
_entity_poly.pdbx_seq_one_letter_code
_entity_poly.pdbx_strand_id
1 'polypeptide(L)'
;MQRKVLGICLAIALLEGFAGLGIEIYAIRISATYIGSSIAITGVILAMVLIAIAVGYWYGGQLSNDITTPRQALLKAGHVLSLSAISHAIACVIQLPLLAAMVLTINSPIIAAMGVGLLFGVGLAFGSTAIPLITQFLTLKYPNSNGVDAGKNAGTMVAITTVGSVLGSTLTPILLLPYIGLMSSLALFIIALAASSYLCTKLAVQLYPDDYVSQLTPKQNYLLAVSAIIITGGFIFLSKVDTGYQTATGAWFIKQIIYEDKLAVTITDKPGQSTSSCWVYLTKQNCHWYGKITVAAIEQTKPKTLLFLGGAGMGTPSEVAHHNPEMALTVVDIDKDLPDIVEAHFLKAPIAPNIEFIGDDARGYLTRNAQARYDFMLIDAFQGRYVAGNLYTLEALRQFQQNSHYIMANIIGKTSQDHGYTQTLFKNWHEVFGDDAYIITKNDITRNNSDNLQNIMLCNFACPNSQKLSQAEFFNKDQPVHTDNLPRLDRYYYRSIESL
;
A
#
# COMPACT_ATOMS: atom_id res chain seq x y z
N MET A 1 -26.65 -34.61 13.86
CA MET A 1 -26.18 -34.46 12.45
C MET A 1 -26.45 -33.06 11.90
N GLN A 2 -27.64 -32.50 12.06
CA GLN A 2 -28.01 -31.15 11.55
C GLN A 2 -27.08 -30.04 12.03
N ARG A 3 -26.79 -29.93 13.35
CA ARG A 3 -25.86 -28.90 13.91
C ARG A 3 -24.43 -28.99 13.33
N LYS A 4 -23.95 -30.21 13.01
CA LYS A 4 -22.60 -30.39 12.42
C LYS A 4 -22.55 -29.89 10.98
N VAL A 5 -23.60 -30.19 10.17
CA VAL A 5 -23.68 -29.74 8.79
C VAL A 5 -23.76 -28.21 8.72
N LEU A 6 -24.62 -27.59 9.53
CA LEU A 6 -24.73 -26.15 9.61
C LEU A 6 -23.38 -25.55 10.03
N GLY A 7 -22.73 -26.11 11.07
CA GLY A 7 -21.42 -25.62 11.52
C GLY A 7 -20.34 -25.65 10.42
N ILE A 8 -20.33 -26.68 9.55
CA ILE A 8 -19.41 -26.74 8.41
C ILE A 8 -19.76 -25.64 7.38
N CYS A 9 -21.03 -25.42 7.07
CA CYS A 9 -21.44 -24.34 6.14
C CYS A 9 -21.05 -22.95 6.68
N LEU A 10 -21.21 -22.72 7.99
CA LEU A 10 -20.79 -21.48 8.63
C LEU A 10 -19.27 -21.31 8.59
N ALA A 11 -18.51 -22.39 8.83
CA ALA A 11 -17.04 -22.34 8.73
C ALA A 11 -16.57 -22.01 7.30
N ILE A 12 -17.23 -22.58 6.28
CA ILE A 12 -16.92 -22.26 4.87
C ILE A 12 -17.21 -20.80 4.57
N ALA A 13 -18.37 -20.28 5.01
CA ALA A 13 -18.71 -18.86 4.82
C ALA A 13 -17.72 -17.93 5.53
N LEU A 14 -17.29 -18.28 6.75
CA LEU A 14 -16.27 -17.53 7.50
C LEU A 14 -14.93 -17.51 6.76
N LEU A 15 -14.46 -18.66 6.30
CA LEU A 15 -13.19 -18.80 5.58
C LEU A 15 -13.21 -18.07 4.22
N GLU A 16 -14.33 -18.13 3.51
CA GLU A 16 -14.50 -17.41 2.24
C GLU A 16 -14.45 -15.90 2.47
N GLY A 17 -15.20 -15.37 3.44
CA GLY A 17 -15.15 -13.96 3.79
C GLY A 17 -13.78 -13.52 4.26
N PHE A 18 -13.12 -14.32 5.11
CA PHE A 18 -11.75 -14.05 5.57
C PHE A 18 -10.76 -13.96 4.40
N ALA A 19 -10.80 -14.91 3.48
CA ALA A 19 -9.94 -14.89 2.30
C ALA A 19 -10.29 -13.74 1.36
N GLY A 20 -11.58 -13.47 1.15
CA GLY A 20 -12.07 -12.44 0.24
C GLY A 20 -11.52 -11.05 0.57
N LEU A 21 -11.82 -10.52 1.76
CA LEU A 21 -11.34 -9.20 2.18
C LEU A 21 -9.84 -9.21 2.52
N GLY A 22 -9.28 -10.35 2.95
CA GLY A 22 -7.84 -10.50 3.11
C GLY A 22 -7.07 -10.31 1.81
N ILE A 23 -7.57 -10.88 0.70
CA ILE A 23 -7.01 -10.72 -0.65
C ILE A 23 -7.18 -9.28 -1.16
N GLU A 24 -8.28 -8.61 -0.83
CA GLU A 24 -8.47 -7.20 -1.16
C GLU A 24 -7.38 -6.32 -0.52
N ILE A 25 -7.16 -6.46 0.79
CA ILE A 25 -6.09 -5.74 1.51
C ILE A 25 -4.71 -6.11 0.93
N TYR A 26 -4.50 -7.38 0.59
CA TYR A 26 -3.31 -7.84 -0.10
C TYR A 26 -3.12 -7.13 -1.45
N ALA A 27 -4.16 -7.03 -2.28
CA ALA A 27 -4.12 -6.38 -3.59
C ALA A 27 -3.78 -4.88 -3.48
N ILE A 28 -4.38 -4.18 -2.51
CA ILE A 28 -4.04 -2.79 -2.19
C ILE A 28 -2.56 -2.70 -1.79
N ARG A 29 -2.11 -3.62 -0.97
CA ARG A 29 -0.74 -3.63 -0.44
C ARG A 29 0.32 -3.88 -1.51
N ILE A 30 0.13 -4.88 -2.36
CA ILE A 30 1.08 -5.18 -3.44
C ILE A 30 1.10 -4.05 -4.48
N SER A 31 -0.05 -3.43 -4.77
CA SER A 31 -0.12 -2.29 -5.69
C SER A 31 0.62 -1.07 -5.16
N ALA A 32 0.57 -0.81 -3.85
CA ALA A 32 1.28 0.31 -3.23
C ALA A 32 2.79 0.28 -3.52
N THR A 33 3.38 -0.91 -3.54
CA THR A 33 4.80 -1.12 -3.83
C THR A 33 5.19 -0.76 -5.27
N TYR A 34 4.27 -0.91 -6.26
CA TYR A 34 4.57 -0.71 -7.68
C TYR A 34 3.93 0.56 -8.25
N ILE A 35 2.66 0.79 -7.96
CA ILE A 35 1.84 1.84 -8.60
C ILE A 35 1.75 3.07 -7.69
N GLY A 36 1.78 2.88 -6.37
CA GLY A 36 1.59 3.91 -5.36
C GLY A 36 0.35 3.67 -4.50
N SER A 37 0.23 4.46 -3.42
CA SER A 37 -0.78 4.28 -2.35
C SER A 37 -1.75 5.45 -2.24
N SER A 38 -2.05 6.15 -3.34
CA SER A 38 -3.01 7.25 -3.29
C SER A 38 -4.44 6.75 -3.00
N ILE A 39 -5.26 7.62 -2.40
CA ILE A 39 -6.67 7.33 -2.09
C ILE A 39 -7.44 6.84 -3.32
N ALA A 40 -7.16 7.41 -4.52
CA ALA A 40 -7.88 6.97 -5.71
C ALA A 40 -7.39 5.62 -6.26
N ILE A 41 -6.10 5.30 -6.18
CA ILE A 41 -5.61 3.96 -6.51
C ILE A 41 -6.29 2.93 -5.61
N THR A 42 -6.30 3.19 -4.30
CA THR A 42 -7.01 2.36 -3.31
C THR A 42 -8.50 2.27 -3.63
N GLY A 43 -9.16 3.40 -3.93
CA GLY A 43 -10.57 3.45 -4.27
C GLY A 43 -10.93 2.68 -5.53
N VAL A 44 -10.07 2.72 -6.56
CA VAL A 44 -10.28 1.97 -7.81
C VAL A 44 -10.12 0.46 -7.58
N ILE A 45 -9.11 0.01 -6.84
CA ILE A 45 -8.92 -1.40 -6.50
C ILE A 45 -10.13 -1.90 -5.70
N LEU A 46 -10.54 -1.16 -4.67
CA LEU A 46 -11.72 -1.46 -3.85
C LEU A 46 -12.98 -1.58 -4.72
N ALA A 47 -13.22 -0.63 -5.62
CA ALA A 47 -14.36 -0.64 -6.52
C ALA A 47 -14.36 -1.88 -7.43
N MET A 48 -13.22 -2.23 -8.03
CA MET A 48 -13.08 -3.41 -8.88
C MET A 48 -13.32 -4.71 -8.12
N VAL A 49 -12.81 -4.82 -6.89
CA VAL A 49 -13.04 -5.98 -6.02
C VAL A 49 -14.51 -6.10 -5.63
N LEU A 50 -15.16 -5.01 -5.24
CA LEU A 50 -16.58 -5.01 -4.90
C LEU A 50 -17.46 -5.36 -6.10
N ILE A 51 -17.13 -4.88 -7.30
CA ILE A 51 -17.80 -5.28 -8.54
C ILE A 51 -17.65 -6.79 -8.77
N ALA A 52 -16.45 -7.34 -8.61
CA ALA A 52 -16.18 -8.75 -8.79
C ALA A 52 -17.00 -9.62 -7.80
N ILE A 53 -17.05 -9.23 -6.53
CA ILE A 53 -17.86 -9.89 -5.50
C ILE A 53 -19.35 -9.81 -5.85
N ALA A 54 -19.83 -8.64 -6.27
CA ALA A 54 -21.23 -8.46 -6.67
C ALA A 54 -21.61 -9.34 -7.88
N VAL A 55 -20.73 -9.40 -8.89
CA VAL A 55 -20.90 -10.30 -10.05
C VAL A 55 -20.95 -11.76 -9.60
N GLY A 56 -20.07 -12.16 -8.66
CA GLY A 56 -20.08 -13.53 -8.14
C GLY A 56 -21.38 -13.86 -7.39
N TYR A 57 -21.87 -12.98 -6.53
CA TYR A 57 -23.16 -13.20 -5.85
C TYR A 57 -24.33 -13.27 -6.83
N TRP A 58 -24.37 -12.35 -7.80
CA TRP A 58 -25.40 -12.38 -8.84
C TRP A 58 -25.36 -13.67 -9.65
N TYR A 59 -24.18 -14.07 -10.12
CA TYR A 59 -24.01 -15.29 -10.91
C TYR A 59 -24.31 -16.55 -10.08
N GLY A 60 -23.90 -16.59 -8.82
CA GLY A 60 -24.23 -17.68 -7.89
C GLY A 60 -25.73 -17.80 -7.66
N GLY A 61 -26.43 -16.67 -7.57
CA GLY A 61 -27.89 -16.61 -7.51
C GLY A 61 -28.54 -17.21 -8.76
N GLN A 62 -28.07 -16.86 -9.95
CA GLN A 62 -28.58 -17.45 -11.21
C GLN A 62 -28.30 -18.95 -11.28
N LEU A 63 -27.08 -19.38 -10.94
CA LEU A 63 -26.73 -20.82 -10.92
C LEU A 63 -27.56 -21.62 -9.93
N SER A 64 -28.03 -21.01 -8.84
CA SER A 64 -28.82 -21.66 -7.81
C SER A 64 -30.23 -22.05 -8.31
N ASN A 65 -30.78 -21.35 -9.31
CA ASN A 65 -32.11 -21.65 -9.88
C ASN A 65 -32.17 -23.01 -10.59
N ASP A 66 -31.07 -23.44 -11.18
CA ASP A 66 -30.98 -24.71 -11.92
C ASP A 66 -30.60 -25.88 -11.01
N ILE A 67 -30.46 -25.65 -9.70
CA ILE A 67 -30.04 -26.67 -8.74
C ILE A 67 -31.26 -27.31 -8.11
N THR A 68 -31.44 -28.61 -8.37
CA THR A 68 -32.55 -29.40 -7.86
C THR A 68 -32.19 -30.32 -6.69
N THR A 69 -30.90 -30.63 -6.50
CA THR A 69 -30.47 -31.54 -5.43
C THR A 69 -29.44 -30.88 -4.49
N PRO A 70 -29.49 -31.19 -3.18
CA PRO A 70 -28.50 -30.67 -2.23
C PRO A 70 -27.05 -31.07 -2.56
N ARG A 71 -26.83 -32.27 -3.13
CA ARG A 71 -25.51 -32.73 -3.58
C ARG A 71 -24.93 -31.82 -4.66
N GLN A 72 -25.76 -31.50 -5.66
CA GLN A 72 -25.36 -30.62 -6.77
C GLN A 72 -24.96 -29.24 -6.27
N ALA A 73 -25.69 -28.67 -5.30
CA ALA A 73 -25.36 -27.40 -4.68
C ALA A 73 -23.98 -27.40 -4.04
N LEU A 74 -23.66 -28.41 -3.23
CA LEU A 74 -22.36 -28.55 -2.58
C LEU A 74 -21.21 -28.78 -3.57
N LEU A 75 -21.41 -29.61 -4.60
CA LEU A 75 -20.38 -29.88 -5.60
C LEU A 75 -20.07 -28.62 -6.43
N LYS A 76 -21.11 -27.87 -6.83
CA LYS A 76 -20.93 -26.60 -7.53
C LYS A 76 -20.25 -25.56 -6.64
N ALA A 77 -20.66 -25.45 -5.35
CA ALA A 77 -19.99 -24.57 -4.39
C ALA A 77 -18.49 -24.94 -4.21
N GLY A 78 -18.20 -26.24 -4.05
CA GLY A 78 -16.82 -26.72 -4.00
C GLY A 78 -16.04 -26.42 -5.28
N HIS A 79 -16.68 -26.51 -6.45
CA HIS A 79 -16.05 -26.22 -7.73
C HIS A 79 -15.67 -24.75 -7.87
N VAL A 80 -16.58 -23.82 -7.60
CA VAL A 80 -16.27 -22.37 -7.70
C VAL A 80 -15.24 -21.93 -6.67
N LEU A 81 -15.22 -22.53 -5.48
CA LEU A 81 -14.17 -22.27 -4.48
C LEU A 81 -12.80 -22.82 -4.94
N SER A 82 -12.76 -23.97 -5.61
CA SER A 82 -11.50 -24.47 -6.19
C SER A 82 -11.02 -23.63 -7.38
N LEU A 83 -11.95 -23.09 -8.19
CA LEU A 83 -11.63 -22.12 -9.24
C LEU A 83 -11.11 -20.80 -8.65
N SER A 84 -11.67 -20.35 -7.54
CA SER A 84 -11.15 -19.20 -6.79
C SER A 84 -9.72 -19.44 -6.32
N ALA A 85 -9.46 -20.58 -5.66
CA ALA A 85 -8.14 -20.93 -5.19
C ALA A 85 -7.10 -21.00 -6.32
N ILE A 86 -7.41 -21.66 -7.45
CA ILE A 86 -6.48 -21.77 -8.58
C ILE A 86 -6.26 -20.43 -9.28
N SER A 87 -7.30 -19.59 -9.41
CA SER A 87 -7.17 -18.24 -9.96
C SER A 87 -6.20 -17.38 -9.14
N HIS A 88 -6.29 -17.43 -7.80
CA HIS A 88 -5.36 -16.70 -6.94
C HIS A 88 -3.97 -17.35 -6.92
N ALA A 89 -3.84 -18.67 -7.09
CA ALA A 89 -2.54 -19.30 -7.27
C ALA A 89 -1.85 -18.85 -8.56
N ILE A 90 -2.60 -18.73 -9.66
CA ILE A 90 -2.09 -18.15 -10.91
C ILE A 90 -1.72 -16.68 -10.72
N ALA A 91 -2.58 -15.89 -10.07
CA ALA A 91 -2.29 -14.49 -9.74
C ALA A 91 -1.01 -14.37 -8.89
N CYS A 92 -0.79 -15.26 -7.92
CA CYS A 92 0.44 -15.31 -7.12
C CYS A 92 1.70 -15.45 -7.97
N VAL A 93 1.66 -16.26 -9.01
CA VAL A 93 2.81 -16.49 -9.91
C VAL A 93 3.05 -15.30 -10.84
N ILE A 94 1.99 -14.74 -11.42
CA ILE A 94 2.13 -13.74 -12.49
C ILE A 94 2.14 -12.29 -11.98
N GLN A 95 1.75 -12.01 -10.73
CA GLN A 95 1.56 -10.65 -10.23
C GLN A 95 2.82 -9.78 -10.35
N LEU A 96 3.99 -10.28 -9.96
CA LEU A 96 5.22 -9.46 -9.94
C LEU A 96 5.69 -9.08 -11.34
N PRO A 97 5.85 -10.03 -12.29
CA PRO A 97 6.19 -9.64 -13.66
C PRO A 97 5.11 -8.79 -14.33
N LEU A 98 3.83 -9.04 -14.02
CA LEU A 98 2.75 -8.23 -14.55
C LEU A 98 2.77 -6.80 -14.01
N LEU A 99 2.92 -6.61 -12.70
CA LEU A 99 3.02 -5.28 -12.09
C LEU A 99 4.25 -4.51 -12.59
N ALA A 100 5.40 -5.18 -12.70
CA ALA A 100 6.60 -4.56 -13.28
C ALA A 100 6.36 -4.12 -14.73
N ALA A 101 5.75 -4.97 -15.57
CA ALA A 101 5.40 -4.62 -16.93
C ALA A 101 4.39 -3.46 -16.99
N MET A 102 3.36 -3.46 -16.14
CA MET A 102 2.37 -2.38 -16.06
C MET A 102 3.00 -1.03 -15.74
N VAL A 103 3.94 -0.99 -14.78
CA VAL A 103 4.65 0.26 -14.43
C VAL A 103 5.48 0.79 -15.59
N LEU A 104 6.03 -0.10 -16.44
CA LEU A 104 6.87 0.29 -17.58
C LEU A 104 6.05 0.68 -18.82
N THR A 105 4.82 0.15 -18.97
CA THR A 105 4.03 0.29 -20.21
C THR A 105 2.78 1.13 -20.07
N ILE A 106 2.21 1.21 -18.85
CA ILE A 106 0.96 1.92 -18.60
C ILE A 106 1.27 3.24 -17.90
N ASN A 107 1.04 4.35 -18.61
CA ASN A 107 1.28 5.69 -18.09
C ASN A 107 0.21 6.16 -17.07
N SER A 108 -0.91 5.45 -16.92
CA SER A 108 -2.00 5.80 -16.01
C SER A 108 -2.03 4.89 -14.78
N PRO A 109 -1.78 5.39 -13.56
CA PRO A 109 -1.91 4.62 -12.32
C PRO A 109 -3.31 4.06 -12.10
N ILE A 110 -4.34 4.76 -12.58
CA ILE A 110 -5.73 4.29 -12.49
C ILE A 110 -5.94 3.05 -13.34
N ILE A 111 -5.45 3.04 -14.59
CA ILE A 111 -5.57 1.87 -15.47
C ILE A 111 -4.77 0.70 -14.88
N ALA A 112 -3.58 0.95 -14.34
CA ALA A 112 -2.79 -0.07 -13.65
C ALA A 112 -3.53 -0.61 -12.41
N ALA A 113 -4.17 0.25 -11.61
CA ALA A 113 -4.99 -0.14 -10.47
C ALA A 113 -6.20 -0.98 -10.88
N MET A 114 -6.86 -0.64 -12.00
CA MET A 114 -7.93 -1.48 -12.58
C MET A 114 -7.39 -2.86 -12.96
N GLY A 115 -6.19 -2.95 -13.55
CA GLY A 115 -5.53 -4.21 -13.87
C GLY A 115 -5.25 -5.08 -12.64
N VAL A 116 -4.80 -4.48 -11.53
CA VAL A 116 -4.64 -5.18 -10.24
C VAL A 116 -5.98 -5.67 -9.71
N GLY A 117 -6.99 -4.80 -9.71
CA GLY A 117 -8.35 -5.16 -9.29
C GLY A 117 -8.93 -6.30 -10.12
N LEU A 118 -8.68 -6.33 -11.43
CA LEU A 118 -9.09 -7.42 -12.30
C LEU A 118 -8.32 -8.73 -12.00
N LEU A 119 -7.00 -8.65 -11.79
CA LEU A 119 -6.14 -9.82 -11.51
C LEU A 119 -6.65 -10.62 -10.31
N PHE A 120 -6.98 -9.94 -9.22
CA PHE A 120 -7.50 -10.59 -8.02
C PHE A 120 -9.03 -10.75 -8.05
N GLY A 121 -9.73 -9.84 -8.71
CA GLY A 121 -11.20 -9.84 -8.81
C GLY A 121 -11.77 -11.09 -9.46
N VAL A 122 -11.12 -11.66 -10.48
CA VAL A 122 -11.57 -12.92 -11.11
C VAL A 122 -11.70 -14.05 -10.09
N GLY A 123 -10.69 -14.23 -9.25
CA GLY A 123 -10.73 -15.24 -8.19
C GLY A 123 -11.79 -14.93 -7.13
N LEU A 124 -11.97 -13.65 -6.76
CA LEU A 124 -12.98 -13.21 -5.81
C LEU A 124 -14.40 -13.42 -6.33
N ALA A 125 -14.64 -13.18 -7.62
CA ALA A 125 -15.94 -13.47 -8.25
C ALA A 125 -16.29 -14.98 -8.16
N PHE A 126 -15.33 -15.86 -8.40
CA PHE A 126 -15.56 -17.30 -8.19
C PHE A 126 -15.83 -17.63 -6.71
N GLY A 127 -15.08 -17.06 -5.77
CA GLY A 127 -15.26 -17.30 -4.33
C GLY A 127 -16.65 -16.91 -3.84
N SER A 128 -17.07 -15.68 -4.14
CA SER A 128 -18.36 -15.14 -3.72
C SER A 128 -19.57 -15.86 -4.36
N THR A 129 -19.39 -16.51 -5.53
CA THR A 129 -20.40 -17.38 -6.14
C THR A 129 -20.80 -18.56 -5.23
N ALA A 130 -19.93 -18.97 -4.30
CA ALA A 130 -20.20 -20.11 -3.43
C ALA A 130 -21.31 -19.86 -2.39
N ILE A 131 -21.45 -18.62 -1.90
CA ILE A 131 -22.40 -18.30 -0.82
C ILE A 131 -23.86 -18.52 -1.22
N PRO A 132 -24.36 -18.03 -2.37
CA PRO A 132 -25.71 -18.37 -2.82
C PRO A 132 -25.92 -19.90 -3.01
N LEU A 133 -24.90 -20.62 -3.51
CA LEU A 133 -24.98 -22.08 -3.69
C LEU A 133 -25.08 -22.85 -2.37
N ILE A 134 -24.33 -22.41 -1.34
CA ILE A 134 -24.44 -23.00 0.02
C ILE A 134 -25.77 -22.64 0.65
N THR A 135 -26.28 -21.45 0.41
CA THR A 135 -27.62 -21.01 0.85
C THR A 135 -28.70 -21.92 0.22
N GLN A 136 -28.61 -22.20 -1.08
CA GLN A 136 -29.50 -23.11 -1.79
C GLN A 136 -29.39 -24.54 -1.23
N PHE A 137 -28.19 -25.02 -0.94
CA PHE A 137 -28.00 -26.31 -0.27
C PHE A 137 -28.77 -26.39 1.06
N LEU A 138 -28.65 -25.37 1.92
CA LEU A 138 -29.34 -25.34 3.21
C LEU A 138 -30.85 -25.30 3.04
N THR A 139 -31.36 -24.59 2.05
CA THR A 139 -32.78 -24.48 1.74
C THR A 139 -33.33 -25.78 1.23
N LEU A 140 -32.62 -26.48 0.32
CA LEU A 140 -33.04 -27.80 -0.20
C LEU A 140 -32.94 -28.90 0.85
N LYS A 141 -31.94 -28.82 1.74
CA LYS A 141 -31.75 -29.88 2.76
C LYS A 141 -32.74 -29.78 3.92
N TYR A 142 -33.17 -28.55 4.25
CA TYR A 142 -34.06 -28.30 5.39
C TYR A 142 -35.30 -27.52 4.95
N PRO A 143 -36.16 -28.14 4.11
CA PRO A 143 -37.35 -27.48 3.64
C PRO A 143 -38.37 -27.36 4.78
N ASN A 144 -38.75 -26.12 5.13
CA ASN A 144 -39.88 -25.90 6.04
C ASN A 144 -41.14 -25.60 5.23
N SER A 145 -42.28 -25.99 5.80
CA SER A 145 -43.61 -25.92 5.17
C SER A 145 -44.07 -24.46 4.86
N ASN A 146 -43.39 -23.42 5.36
CA ASN A 146 -43.84 -22.03 5.28
C ASN A 146 -42.93 -21.11 4.44
N GLY A 147 -41.91 -21.63 3.74
CA GLY A 147 -41.04 -20.79 2.86
C GLY A 147 -40.16 -19.73 3.54
N VAL A 148 -40.22 -19.62 4.86
CA VAL A 148 -39.58 -18.55 5.66
C VAL A 148 -38.07 -18.75 5.81
N ASP A 149 -37.54 -19.94 5.54
CA ASP A 149 -36.15 -20.26 5.86
C ASP A 149 -35.12 -19.84 4.81
N ALA A 150 -35.50 -19.57 3.58
CA ALA A 150 -34.55 -19.13 2.53
C ALA A 150 -33.94 -17.76 2.91
N GLY A 151 -34.77 -16.82 3.33
CA GLY A 151 -34.29 -15.50 3.78
C GLY A 151 -33.44 -15.58 5.04
N LYS A 152 -33.83 -16.43 6.02
CA LYS A 152 -33.04 -16.67 7.23
C LYS A 152 -31.67 -17.30 6.91
N ASN A 153 -31.64 -18.31 6.04
CA ASN A 153 -30.42 -18.96 5.63
C ASN A 153 -29.49 -17.98 4.90
N ALA A 154 -30.03 -17.19 3.96
CA ALA A 154 -29.30 -16.15 3.25
C ALA A 154 -28.72 -15.11 4.20
N GLY A 155 -29.54 -14.57 5.10
CA GLY A 155 -29.09 -13.59 6.10
C GLY A 155 -28.01 -14.16 7.02
N THR A 156 -28.14 -15.41 7.46
CA THR A 156 -27.12 -16.07 8.28
C THR A 156 -25.80 -16.26 7.53
N MET A 157 -25.84 -16.72 6.29
CA MET A 157 -24.63 -16.89 5.46
C MET A 157 -23.93 -15.55 5.25
N VAL A 158 -24.67 -14.52 4.85
CA VAL A 158 -24.11 -13.16 4.64
C VAL A 158 -23.51 -12.61 5.94
N ALA A 159 -24.19 -12.78 7.07
CA ALA A 159 -23.67 -12.30 8.36
C ALA A 159 -22.33 -12.97 8.72
N ILE A 160 -22.22 -14.28 8.57
CA ILE A 160 -20.98 -15.02 8.88
C ILE A 160 -19.87 -14.70 7.88
N THR A 161 -20.18 -14.59 6.59
CA THR A 161 -19.22 -14.12 5.59
C THR A 161 -18.70 -12.72 5.94
N THR A 162 -19.59 -11.80 6.37
CA THR A 162 -19.20 -10.46 6.81
C THR A 162 -18.27 -10.51 8.03
N VAL A 163 -18.56 -11.37 9.02
CA VAL A 163 -17.64 -11.57 10.17
C VAL A 163 -16.27 -12.07 9.69
N GLY A 164 -16.24 -13.03 8.78
CA GLY A 164 -15.00 -13.48 8.14
C GLY A 164 -14.27 -12.35 7.44
N SER A 165 -14.98 -11.52 6.68
CA SER A 165 -14.46 -10.33 5.99
C SER A 165 -13.84 -9.32 6.95
N VAL A 166 -14.49 -9.03 8.06
CA VAL A 166 -13.94 -8.15 9.13
C VAL A 166 -12.63 -8.73 9.68
N LEU A 167 -12.59 -10.04 9.95
CA LEU A 167 -11.36 -10.69 10.39
C LEU A 167 -10.26 -10.61 9.33
N GLY A 168 -10.58 -10.89 8.06
CA GLY A 168 -9.64 -10.82 6.95
C GLY A 168 -9.05 -9.41 6.77
N SER A 169 -9.92 -8.40 6.71
CA SER A 169 -9.49 -7.01 6.53
C SER A 169 -8.69 -6.45 7.71
N THR A 170 -8.97 -6.91 8.94
CA THR A 170 -8.30 -6.42 10.16
C THR A 170 -6.99 -7.17 10.44
N LEU A 171 -7.02 -8.52 10.37
CA LEU A 171 -5.84 -9.32 10.71
C LEU A 171 -4.75 -9.24 9.63
N THR A 172 -5.12 -9.02 8.37
CA THR A 172 -4.13 -8.94 7.29
C THR A 172 -3.11 -7.83 7.52
N PRO A 173 -3.46 -6.56 7.70
CA PRO A 173 -2.47 -5.50 7.89
C PRO A 173 -1.81 -5.53 9.26
N ILE A 174 -2.49 -6.01 10.31
CA ILE A 174 -1.99 -5.95 11.69
C ILE A 174 -1.10 -7.15 12.02
N LEU A 175 -1.43 -8.34 11.53
CA LEU A 175 -0.73 -9.58 11.91
C LEU A 175 -0.09 -10.28 10.72
N LEU A 176 -0.84 -10.52 9.64
CA LEU A 176 -0.35 -11.41 8.59
C LEU A 176 0.80 -10.75 7.81
N LEU A 177 0.62 -9.55 7.29
CA LEU A 177 1.66 -8.88 6.51
C LEU A 177 2.94 -8.64 7.33
N PRO A 178 2.91 -8.11 8.57
CA PRO A 178 4.12 -7.86 9.34
C PRO A 178 4.86 -9.13 9.79
N TYR A 179 4.13 -10.20 10.16
CA TYR A 179 4.75 -11.36 10.78
C TYR A 179 5.06 -12.52 9.84
N ILE A 180 4.23 -12.74 8.82
CA ILE A 180 4.45 -13.83 7.87
C ILE A 180 4.76 -13.37 6.44
N GLY A 181 4.67 -12.06 6.19
CA GLY A 181 5.01 -11.44 4.92
C GLY A 181 3.94 -11.59 3.84
N LEU A 182 4.20 -10.91 2.72
CA LEU A 182 3.23 -10.72 1.65
C LEU A 182 2.83 -12.05 0.98
N MET A 183 3.80 -12.83 0.49
CA MET A 183 3.54 -14.06 -0.25
C MET A 183 2.90 -15.15 0.62
N SER A 184 3.33 -15.27 1.87
CA SER A 184 2.77 -16.24 2.82
C SER A 184 1.35 -15.89 3.22
N SER A 185 1.01 -14.59 3.29
CA SER A 185 -0.36 -14.13 3.54
C SER A 185 -1.30 -14.54 2.41
N LEU A 186 -0.90 -14.34 1.14
CA LEU A 186 -1.68 -14.79 -0.01
C LEU A 186 -1.83 -16.32 -0.02
N ALA A 187 -0.76 -17.06 0.29
CA ALA A 187 -0.82 -18.51 0.40
C ALA A 187 -1.84 -18.98 1.45
N LEU A 188 -1.90 -18.32 2.60
CA LEU A 188 -2.89 -18.61 3.64
C LEU A 188 -4.33 -18.45 3.14
N PHE A 189 -4.62 -17.41 2.37
CA PHE A 189 -5.95 -17.20 1.78
C PHE A 189 -6.27 -18.26 0.73
N ILE A 190 -5.31 -18.63 -0.12
CA ILE A 190 -5.48 -19.72 -1.10
C ILE A 190 -5.75 -21.05 -0.38
N ILE A 191 -5.05 -21.33 0.71
CA ILE A 191 -5.28 -22.52 1.55
C ILE A 191 -6.69 -22.47 2.16
N ALA A 192 -7.15 -21.31 2.65
CA ALA A 192 -8.51 -21.18 3.20
C ALA A 192 -9.59 -21.46 2.16
N LEU A 193 -9.43 -20.96 0.92
CA LEU A 193 -10.34 -21.25 -0.20
C LEU A 193 -10.29 -22.71 -0.62
N ALA A 194 -9.12 -23.32 -0.72
CA ALA A 194 -8.94 -24.73 -1.03
C ALA A 194 -9.56 -25.65 0.04
N ALA A 195 -9.39 -25.30 1.31
CA ALA A 195 -10.01 -26.00 2.44
C ALA A 195 -11.54 -25.90 2.39
N SER A 196 -12.06 -24.72 2.06
CA SER A 196 -13.51 -24.50 1.87
C SER A 196 -14.07 -25.36 0.73
N SER A 197 -13.36 -25.44 -0.40
CA SER A 197 -13.70 -26.34 -1.51
C SER A 197 -13.69 -27.81 -1.07
N TYR A 198 -12.64 -28.22 -0.36
CA TYR A 198 -12.54 -29.59 0.18
C TYR A 198 -13.71 -29.92 1.11
N LEU A 199 -14.07 -29.02 2.02
CA LEU A 199 -15.17 -29.22 2.97
C LEU A 199 -16.51 -29.35 2.26
N CYS A 200 -16.80 -28.49 1.25
CA CYS A 200 -18.02 -28.64 0.42
C CYS A 200 -18.08 -29.97 -0.27
N THR A 201 -17.01 -30.36 -0.95
CA THR A 201 -16.94 -31.60 -1.74
C THR A 201 -17.02 -32.82 -0.85
N LYS A 202 -16.31 -32.83 0.28
CA LYS A 202 -16.38 -33.93 1.27
C LYS A 202 -17.80 -34.08 1.84
N LEU A 203 -18.44 -32.95 2.18
CA LEU A 203 -19.81 -32.96 2.69
C LEU A 203 -20.79 -33.52 1.66
N ALA A 204 -20.64 -33.16 0.37
CA ALA A 204 -21.46 -33.73 -0.72
C ALA A 204 -21.33 -35.26 -0.85
N VAL A 205 -20.09 -35.76 -0.81
CA VAL A 205 -19.81 -37.20 -0.90
C VAL A 205 -20.32 -37.96 0.33
N GLN A 206 -20.13 -37.43 1.54
CA GLN A 206 -20.54 -38.10 2.78
C GLN A 206 -22.06 -38.14 2.98
N LEU A 207 -22.79 -37.11 2.58
CA LEU A 207 -24.23 -37.01 2.79
C LEU A 207 -25.04 -37.69 1.69
N TYR A 208 -24.50 -37.76 0.48
CA TYR A 208 -25.20 -38.23 -0.72
C TYR A 208 -24.30 -39.11 -1.59
N PRO A 209 -23.88 -40.32 -1.10
CA PRO A 209 -22.89 -41.15 -1.79
C PRO A 209 -23.44 -41.69 -3.13
N ASP A 210 -24.73 -42.01 -3.20
CA ASP A 210 -25.36 -42.74 -4.33
C ASP A 210 -26.06 -41.82 -5.35
N ASP A 211 -26.09 -40.52 -5.12
CA ASP A 211 -26.70 -39.56 -6.05
C ASP A 211 -25.80 -39.32 -7.28
N TYR A 212 -26.11 -39.99 -8.37
CA TYR A 212 -25.39 -39.89 -9.64
C TYR A 212 -25.96 -38.74 -10.49
N VAL A 213 -25.78 -37.49 -10.02
CA VAL A 213 -26.24 -36.31 -10.76
C VAL A 213 -25.19 -35.23 -10.72
N SER A 214 -24.34 -35.19 -11.71
CA SER A 214 -23.79 -33.95 -12.29
C SER A 214 -22.57 -34.22 -13.17
N GLN A 215 -22.34 -33.31 -14.11
CA GLN A 215 -21.11 -33.21 -14.93
C GLN A 215 -19.86 -32.91 -14.10
N LEU A 216 -20.01 -32.47 -12.83
CA LEU A 216 -18.91 -32.16 -11.92
C LEU A 216 -18.60 -33.38 -11.02
N THR A 217 -17.35 -33.82 -11.11
CA THR A 217 -16.88 -34.93 -10.27
C THR A 217 -16.18 -34.40 -9.02
N PRO A 218 -16.33 -35.03 -7.84
CA PRO A 218 -15.56 -34.64 -6.64
C PRO A 218 -14.04 -34.62 -6.88
N LYS A 219 -13.56 -35.51 -7.76
CA LYS A 219 -12.13 -35.59 -8.14
C LYS A 219 -11.60 -34.29 -8.76
N GLN A 220 -12.40 -33.61 -9.60
CA GLN A 220 -12.01 -32.35 -10.21
C GLN A 220 -11.80 -31.26 -9.16
N ASN A 221 -12.72 -31.14 -8.19
CA ASN A 221 -12.60 -30.14 -7.12
C ASN A 221 -11.35 -30.38 -6.25
N TYR A 222 -11.10 -31.63 -5.88
CA TYR A 222 -9.91 -32.00 -5.12
C TYR A 222 -8.62 -31.71 -5.91
N LEU A 223 -8.61 -32.05 -7.21
CA LEU A 223 -7.45 -31.81 -8.06
C LEU A 223 -7.15 -30.31 -8.16
N LEU A 224 -8.14 -29.47 -8.43
CA LEU A 224 -7.95 -28.01 -8.53
C LEU A 224 -7.49 -27.41 -7.20
N ALA A 225 -8.10 -27.81 -6.08
CA ALA A 225 -7.72 -27.31 -4.76
C ALA A 225 -6.28 -27.68 -4.40
N VAL A 226 -5.89 -28.93 -4.64
CA VAL A 226 -4.52 -29.42 -4.40
C VAL A 226 -3.53 -28.74 -5.35
N SER A 227 -3.88 -28.59 -6.64
CA SER A 227 -3.03 -27.88 -7.60
C SER A 227 -2.78 -26.45 -7.20
N ALA A 228 -3.79 -25.74 -6.67
CA ALA A 228 -3.61 -24.38 -6.18
C ALA A 228 -2.58 -24.29 -5.06
N ILE A 229 -2.64 -25.22 -4.10
CA ILE A 229 -1.67 -25.30 -2.99
C ILE A 229 -0.28 -25.63 -3.50
N ILE A 230 -0.14 -26.61 -4.41
CA ILE A 230 1.15 -27.01 -4.97
C ILE A 230 1.78 -25.87 -5.78
N ILE A 231 1.01 -25.21 -6.65
CA ILE A 231 1.49 -24.07 -7.46
C ILE A 231 1.99 -22.96 -6.55
N THR A 232 1.19 -22.57 -5.55
CA THR A 232 1.55 -21.48 -4.63
C THR A 232 2.75 -21.85 -3.77
N GLY A 233 2.75 -23.04 -3.16
CA GLY A 233 3.87 -23.51 -2.32
C GLY A 233 5.15 -23.71 -3.14
N GLY A 234 5.05 -24.29 -4.33
CA GLY A 234 6.17 -24.45 -5.26
C GLY A 234 6.73 -23.13 -5.72
N PHE A 235 5.88 -22.15 -6.04
CA PHE A 235 6.31 -20.81 -6.41
C PHE A 235 7.06 -20.12 -5.26
N ILE A 236 6.50 -20.13 -4.04
CA ILE A 236 7.14 -19.52 -2.86
C ILE A 236 8.48 -20.20 -2.55
N PHE A 237 8.56 -21.53 -2.65
CA PHE A 237 9.78 -22.28 -2.38
C PHE A 237 10.86 -22.05 -3.45
N LEU A 238 10.49 -21.98 -4.74
CA LEU A 238 11.42 -21.82 -5.83
C LEU A 238 11.75 -20.36 -6.15
N SER A 239 10.82 -19.43 -5.88
CA SER A 239 11.03 -18.02 -6.15
C SER A 239 11.93 -17.42 -5.08
N LYS A 240 13.10 -16.96 -5.51
CA LYS A 240 13.95 -16.05 -4.70
C LYS A 240 13.47 -14.61 -4.88
N VAL A 241 12.16 -14.40 -4.82
CA VAL A 241 11.59 -13.06 -4.97
C VAL A 241 11.94 -12.25 -3.75
N ASP A 242 12.68 -11.16 -3.94
CA ASP A 242 12.90 -10.17 -2.90
C ASP A 242 11.60 -9.40 -2.70
N THR A 243 10.91 -9.68 -1.62
CA THR A 243 9.70 -8.97 -1.20
C THR A 243 10.03 -7.79 -0.29
N GLY A 244 11.30 -7.55 -0.02
CA GLY A 244 11.76 -6.56 0.95
C GLY A 244 11.39 -6.91 2.40
N TYR A 245 11.77 -6.04 3.30
CA TYR A 245 11.40 -6.11 4.72
C TYR A 245 9.98 -5.57 4.88
N GLN A 246 9.02 -6.45 5.18
CA GLN A 246 7.61 -6.09 5.28
C GLN A 246 7.30 -5.46 6.64
N THR A 247 6.55 -4.36 6.62
CA THR A 247 6.03 -3.67 7.80
C THR A 247 4.52 -3.45 7.68
N ALA A 248 3.87 -2.88 8.67
CA ALA A 248 2.45 -2.54 8.60
C ALA A 248 2.14 -1.46 7.53
N THR A 249 3.08 -0.57 7.26
CA THR A 249 2.89 0.59 6.36
C THR A 249 3.52 0.42 4.98
N GLY A 250 4.60 -0.37 4.85
CA GLY A 250 5.37 -0.48 3.61
C GLY A 250 6.21 -1.76 3.49
N ALA A 251 7.00 -1.79 2.46
CA ALA A 251 8.08 -2.76 2.29
C ALA A 251 9.36 -1.97 2.02
N TRP A 252 10.44 -2.38 2.66
CA TRP A 252 11.74 -1.72 2.51
C TRP A 252 12.70 -2.63 1.78
N PHE A 253 13.33 -2.12 0.73
CA PHE A 253 14.31 -2.82 -0.09
C PHE A 253 15.68 -2.21 0.14
N ILE A 254 16.65 -3.02 0.55
CA ILE A 254 17.99 -2.58 0.89
C ILE A 254 18.97 -3.20 -0.10
N LYS A 255 19.82 -2.36 -0.70
CA LYS A 255 20.81 -2.81 -1.70
C LYS A 255 22.16 -2.17 -1.44
N GLN A 256 23.21 -2.98 -1.49
CA GLN A 256 24.58 -2.48 -1.49
C GLN A 256 24.95 -1.95 -2.88
N ILE A 257 25.65 -0.83 -2.89
CA ILE A 257 26.16 -0.18 -4.10
C ILE A 257 27.60 0.30 -3.89
N ILE A 258 28.26 0.64 -4.97
CA ILE A 258 29.53 1.40 -4.92
C ILE A 258 29.21 2.85 -5.28
N TYR A 259 29.59 3.77 -4.43
CA TYR A 259 29.43 5.21 -4.58
C TYR A 259 30.78 5.88 -4.39
N GLU A 260 31.29 6.56 -5.44
CA GLU A 260 32.61 7.19 -5.43
C GLU A 260 33.71 6.25 -4.89
N ASP A 261 33.77 5.04 -5.41
CA ASP A 261 34.71 3.95 -5.04
C ASP A 261 34.59 3.49 -3.57
N LYS A 262 33.53 3.83 -2.86
CA LYS A 262 33.25 3.45 -1.49
C LYS A 262 32.03 2.54 -1.41
N LEU A 263 32.05 1.61 -0.44
CA LEU A 263 30.87 0.81 -0.14
C LEU A 263 29.79 1.67 0.47
N ALA A 264 28.64 1.70 -0.19
CA ALA A 264 27.45 2.37 0.27
C ALA A 264 26.25 1.41 0.24
N VAL A 265 25.19 1.81 0.90
CA VAL A 265 23.92 1.09 0.93
C VAL A 265 22.78 2.04 0.60
N THR A 266 21.79 1.54 -0.10
CA THR A 266 20.56 2.27 -0.39
C THR A 266 19.37 1.57 0.21
N ILE A 267 18.38 2.35 0.62
CA ILE A 267 17.09 1.86 1.07
C ILE A 267 15.99 2.57 0.25
N THR A 268 14.97 1.83 -0.13
CA THR A 268 13.83 2.34 -0.88
C THR A 268 12.54 1.59 -0.50
N ASP A 269 11.42 2.27 -0.60
CA ASP A 269 10.09 1.70 -0.45
C ASP A 269 9.60 0.95 -1.71
N LYS A 270 10.37 0.99 -2.82
CA LYS A 270 10.00 0.39 -4.11
C LYS A 270 11.17 -0.31 -4.79
N PRO A 271 10.99 -1.55 -5.26
CA PRO A 271 12.03 -2.25 -5.98
C PRO A 271 12.31 -1.59 -7.33
N GLY A 272 13.60 -1.39 -7.63
CA GLY A 272 14.04 -0.91 -8.95
C GLY A 272 13.82 0.57 -9.25
N GLN A 273 13.39 1.36 -8.29
CA GLN A 273 13.18 2.81 -8.41
C GLN A 273 14.28 3.63 -7.70
N SER A 274 14.13 4.97 -7.75
CA SER A 274 15.01 5.91 -7.06
C SER A 274 15.07 5.58 -5.56
N THR A 275 16.26 5.68 -5.00
CA THR A 275 16.51 5.39 -3.59
C THR A 275 15.92 6.46 -2.67
N SER A 276 15.21 6.03 -1.63
CA SER A 276 14.69 6.94 -0.60
C SER A 276 15.83 7.49 0.26
N SER A 277 16.83 6.69 0.59
CA SER A 277 18.03 7.12 1.29
C SER A 277 19.27 6.33 0.86
N CYS A 278 20.44 6.89 1.11
CA CYS A 278 21.73 6.30 0.79
C CYS A 278 22.72 6.57 1.93
N TRP A 279 23.58 5.60 2.26
CA TRP A 279 24.55 5.71 3.34
C TRP A 279 25.91 5.18 2.94
N VAL A 280 26.94 6.00 3.07
CA VAL A 280 28.34 5.62 2.84
C VAL A 280 28.98 5.23 4.15
N TYR A 281 29.28 3.96 4.35
CA TYR A 281 29.76 3.43 5.63
C TYR A 281 31.07 4.10 6.11
N LEU A 282 32.00 4.33 5.18
CA LEU A 282 33.34 4.86 5.53
C LEU A 282 33.28 6.30 6.02
N THR A 283 32.47 7.14 5.36
CA THR A 283 32.39 8.57 5.68
C THR A 283 31.23 8.92 6.59
N LYS A 284 30.31 7.98 6.86
CA LYS A 284 29.07 8.18 7.60
C LYS A 284 28.22 9.33 7.07
N GLN A 285 28.09 9.39 5.76
CA GLN A 285 27.41 10.45 5.04
C GLN A 285 26.30 9.91 4.14
N ASN A 286 25.27 10.72 3.95
CA ASN A 286 24.26 10.50 2.92
C ASN A 286 24.87 10.82 1.55
N CYS A 287 24.63 9.98 0.52
CA CYS A 287 25.12 10.24 -0.82
C CYS A 287 24.21 11.16 -1.65
N HIS A 288 22.99 11.43 -1.20
CA HIS A 288 22.10 12.31 -1.94
C HIS A 288 22.48 13.79 -1.80
N TRP A 289 22.41 14.52 -2.91
CA TRP A 289 22.75 15.93 -2.92
C TRP A 289 21.87 16.79 -2.00
N TYR A 290 20.57 16.44 -1.89
CA TYR A 290 19.66 17.18 -1.01
C TYR A 290 19.99 16.96 0.48
N GLY A 291 20.49 15.80 0.85
CA GLY A 291 21.03 15.57 2.18
C GLY A 291 22.22 16.48 2.49
N LYS A 292 23.15 16.65 1.53
CA LYS A 292 24.29 17.57 1.67
C LYS A 292 23.84 19.03 1.83
N ILE A 293 22.81 19.45 1.08
CA ILE A 293 22.21 20.80 1.23
C ILE A 293 21.54 20.96 2.59
N THR A 294 20.84 19.93 3.06
CA THR A 294 20.21 19.94 4.39
C THR A 294 21.27 20.10 5.49
N VAL A 295 22.37 19.34 5.43
CA VAL A 295 23.49 19.49 6.39
C VAL A 295 24.08 20.89 6.34
N ALA A 296 24.33 21.44 5.16
CA ALA A 296 24.85 22.79 5.01
C ALA A 296 23.90 23.89 5.58
N ALA A 297 22.59 23.72 5.41
CA ALA A 297 21.58 24.59 5.99
C ALA A 297 21.54 24.52 7.53
N ILE A 298 21.71 23.31 8.09
CA ILE A 298 21.81 23.10 9.53
C ILE A 298 23.10 23.74 10.08
N GLU A 299 24.24 23.61 9.40
CA GLU A 299 25.49 24.27 9.77
C GLU A 299 25.40 25.81 9.75
N GLN A 300 24.63 26.35 8.78
CA GLN A 300 24.36 27.78 8.68
C GLN A 300 23.50 28.29 9.84
N THR A 301 22.41 27.56 10.17
CA THR A 301 21.40 28.01 11.14
C THR A 301 21.72 27.63 12.58
N LYS A 302 22.58 26.61 12.78
CA LYS A 302 23.02 26.09 14.09
C LYS A 302 21.89 25.86 15.08
N PRO A 303 20.86 25.10 14.69
CA PRO A 303 19.73 24.81 15.56
C PRO A 303 20.13 23.90 16.73
N LYS A 304 19.43 24.01 17.85
CA LYS A 304 19.60 23.09 19.00
C LYS A 304 18.63 21.91 18.92
N THR A 305 17.45 22.15 18.35
CA THR A 305 16.37 21.16 18.23
C THR A 305 15.94 21.03 16.78
N LEU A 306 15.91 19.79 16.28
CA LEU A 306 15.47 19.46 14.92
C LEU A 306 14.30 18.52 14.93
N LEU A 307 13.37 18.74 14.00
CA LEU A 307 12.29 17.82 13.68
C LEU A 307 12.42 17.36 12.23
N PHE A 308 12.49 16.06 12.03
CA PHE A 308 12.38 15.42 10.72
C PHE A 308 11.00 14.80 10.56
N LEU A 309 10.24 15.24 9.57
CA LEU A 309 8.97 14.63 9.17
C LEU A 309 9.22 13.72 7.95
N GLY A 310 9.32 12.41 8.21
CA GLY A 310 9.80 11.39 7.31
C GLY A 310 11.23 10.96 7.63
N GLY A 311 11.44 9.68 7.90
CA GLY A 311 12.73 9.13 8.30
C GLY A 311 13.50 8.45 7.18
N ALA A 312 12.83 7.93 6.20
CA ALA A 312 13.29 7.18 5.02
C ALA A 312 14.74 6.67 5.07
N GLY A 313 14.97 5.62 5.86
CA GLY A 313 16.30 5.01 6.03
C GLY A 313 17.25 5.77 6.95
N MET A 314 16.82 6.86 7.58
CA MET A 314 17.56 7.60 8.59
C MET A 314 18.95 8.14 8.13
N GLY A 315 19.21 8.19 6.82
CA GLY A 315 20.52 8.61 6.31
C GLY A 315 20.88 10.06 6.67
N THR A 316 20.00 11.02 6.38
CA THR A 316 20.21 12.44 6.72
C THR A 316 20.16 12.68 8.24
N PRO A 317 19.16 12.17 9.00
CA PRO A 317 19.18 12.29 10.45
C PRO A 317 20.45 11.72 11.10
N SER A 318 20.92 10.55 10.64
CA SER A 318 22.14 9.90 11.18
C SER A 318 23.41 10.69 10.88
N GLU A 319 23.53 11.29 9.69
CA GLU A 319 24.65 12.18 9.34
C GLU A 319 24.67 13.41 10.24
N VAL A 320 23.51 14.07 10.40
CA VAL A 320 23.37 15.25 11.26
C VAL A 320 23.72 14.92 12.71
N ALA A 321 23.19 13.82 13.24
CA ALA A 321 23.45 13.39 14.61
C ALA A 321 24.93 13.07 14.86
N HIS A 322 25.58 12.43 13.86
CA HIS A 322 27.00 12.10 13.96
C HIS A 322 27.91 13.33 14.04
N HIS A 323 27.59 14.38 13.26
CA HIS A 323 28.39 15.61 13.26
C HIS A 323 28.00 16.58 14.40
N ASN A 324 26.82 16.42 15.01
CA ASN A 324 26.29 17.32 16.04
C ASN A 324 25.71 16.52 17.21
N PRO A 325 26.56 15.90 18.05
CA PRO A 325 26.10 15.02 19.15
C PRO A 325 25.31 15.76 20.25
N GLU A 326 25.48 17.08 20.37
CA GLU A 326 24.76 17.92 21.35
C GLU A 326 23.36 18.36 20.88
N MET A 327 23.02 18.06 19.61
CA MET A 327 21.77 18.50 19.01
C MET A 327 20.68 17.46 19.31
N ALA A 328 19.49 17.91 19.73
CA ALA A 328 18.34 17.02 19.92
C ALA A 328 17.58 16.86 18.60
N LEU A 329 17.49 15.65 18.10
CA LEU A 329 16.78 15.30 16.88
C LEU A 329 15.55 14.48 17.20
N THR A 330 14.39 14.90 16.70
CA THR A 330 13.16 14.10 16.68
C THR A 330 12.87 13.70 15.25
N VAL A 331 12.69 12.40 15.00
CA VAL A 331 12.31 11.86 13.70
C VAL A 331 10.94 11.24 13.82
N VAL A 332 9.99 11.72 13.03
CA VAL A 332 8.61 11.21 12.99
C VAL A 332 8.39 10.53 11.64
N ASP A 333 8.14 9.23 11.68
CA ASP A 333 7.82 8.45 10.49
C ASP A 333 6.60 7.55 10.76
N ILE A 334 5.77 7.38 9.76
CA ILE A 334 4.57 6.55 9.87
C ILE A 334 4.89 5.06 10.08
N ASP A 335 6.10 4.65 9.68
CA ASP A 335 6.55 3.27 9.81
C ASP A 335 7.32 3.05 11.12
N LYS A 336 6.61 2.63 12.14
CA LYS A 336 7.17 2.38 13.48
C LYS A 336 8.26 1.29 13.52
N ASP A 337 8.26 0.38 12.50
CA ASP A 337 9.20 -0.74 12.43
C ASP A 337 10.50 -0.35 11.68
N LEU A 338 10.57 0.87 11.16
CA LEU A 338 11.71 1.39 10.40
C LEU A 338 13.04 1.38 11.20
N PRO A 339 13.10 1.75 12.49
CA PRO A 339 14.35 1.73 13.26
C PRO A 339 15.04 0.37 13.26
N ASP A 340 14.33 -0.71 13.54
CA ASP A 340 14.89 -2.07 13.59
C ASP A 340 15.48 -2.47 12.24
N ILE A 341 14.81 -2.14 11.14
CA ILE A 341 15.28 -2.42 9.78
C ILE A 341 16.53 -1.59 9.47
N VAL A 342 16.53 -0.31 9.83
CA VAL A 342 17.64 0.62 9.60
C VAL A 342 18.88 0.20 10.37
N GLU A 343 18.76 -0.09 11.65
CA GLU A 343 19.89 -0.54 12.47
C GLU A 343 20.49 -1.85 11.98
N ALA A 344 19.65 -2.84 11.71
CA ALA A 344 20.10 -4.17 11.33
C ALA A 344 20.69 -4.23 9.90
N HIS A 345 20.12 -3.49 8.97
CA HIS A 345 20.37 -3.74 7.54
C HIS A 345 20.91 -2.54 6.77
N PHE A 346 20.59 -1.31 7.18
CA PHE A 346 21.01 -0.09 6.47
C PHE A 346 22.23 0.54 7.12
N LEU A 347 22.15 1.03 8.36
CA LEU A 347 23.27 1.62 9.08
C LEU A 347 24.28 0.56 9.55
N LYS A 348 23.81 -0.64 9.87
CA LYS A 348 24.56 -1.72 10.56
C LYS A 348 25.19 -1.24 11.88
N ALA A 349 24.50 -0.36 12.56
CA ALA A 349 24.86 0.24 13.83
C ALA A 349 23.59 0.77 14.51
N PRO A 350 23.59 0.92 15.84
CA PRO A 350 22.51 1.57 16.55
C PRO A 350 22.28 2.99 16.05
N ILE A 351 21.02 3.43 16.06
CA ILE A 351 20.65 4.83 15.85
C ILE A 351 21.31 5.68 16.94
N ALA A 352 21.79 6.86 16.56
CA ALA A 352 22.51 7.75 17.50
C ALA A 352 21.61 8.12 18.69
N PRO A 353 22.17 8.16 19.93
CA PRO A 353 21.39 8.35 21.16
C PRO A 353 20.71 9.73 21.26
N ASN A 354 21.14 10.70 20.47
CA ASN A 354 20.54 12.03 20.39
C ASN A 354 19.38 12.10 19.34
N ILE A 355 19.00 10.95 18.77
CA ILE A 355 17.82 10.84 17.90
C ILE A 355 16.69 10.17 18.69
N GLU A 356 15.57 10.86 18.85
CA GLU A 356 14.31 10.30 19.30
C GLU A 356 13.47 9.94 18.07
N PHE A 357 13.17 8.65 17.88
CA PHE A 357 12.31 8.16 16.82
C PHE A 357 10.87 7.98 17.32
N ILE A 358 9.90 8.51 16.56
CA ILE A 358 8.48 8.44 16.88
C ILE A 358 7.74 7.83 15.70
N GLY A 359 7.17 6.65 15.90
CA GLY A 359 6.34 5.95 14.90
C GLY A 359 4.93 6.51 14.86
N ASP A 360 4.68 7.55 14.05
CA ASP A 360 3.41 8.27 14.00
C ASP A 360 3.19 8.97 12.65
N ASP A 361 1.93 9.34 12.35
CA ASP A 361 1.62 10.27 11.27
C ASP A 361 2.14 11.67 11.60
N ALA A 362 2.91 12.26 10.68
CA ALA A 362 3.58 13.54 10.89
C ALA A 362 2.60 14.68 11.23
N ARG A 363 1.45 14.74 10.53
CA ARG A 363 0.42 15.76 10.78
C ARG A 363 -0.27 15.51 12.11
N GLY A 364 -0.59 14.24 12.41
CA GLY A 364 -1.18 13.82 13.68
C GLY A 364 -0.27 14.12 14.86
N TYR A 365 1.03 13.85 14.72
CA TYR A 365 2.03 14.16 15.75
C TYR A 365 2.05 15.65 16.09
N LEU A 366 2.18 16.55 15.09
CA LEU A 366 2.20 17.99 15.31
C LEU A 366 0.88 18.53 15.85
N THR A 367 -0.26 17.94 15.47
CA THR A 367 -1.55 18.32 16.00
C THR A 367 -1.68 18.00 17.51
N ARG A 368 -1.18 16.84 17.93
CA ARG A 368 -1.14 16.44 19.34
C ARG A 368 -0.12 17.24 20.15
N ASN A 369 0.96 17.69 19.48
CA ASN A 369 2.05 18.45 20.08
C ASN A 369 2.06 19.92 19.58
N ALA A 370 0.92 20.57 19.46
CA ALA A 370 0.77 21.90 18.89
C ALA A 370 1.61 22.99 19.60
N GLN A 371 2.00 22.77 20.85
CA GLN A 371 2.83 23.67 21.64
C GLN A 371 4.34 23.39 21.48
N ALA A 372 4.73 22.27 20.86
CA ALA A 372 6.14 21.95 20.62
C ALA A 372 6.77 23.00 19.69
N ARG A 373 8.02 23.34 19.96
CA ARG A 373 8.80 24.31 19.18
C ARG A 373 10.14 23.69 18.83
N TYR A 374 10.48 23.78 17.56
CA TYR A 374 11.76 23.32 17.02
C TYR A 374 12.48 24.50 16.37
N ASP A 375 13.81 24.51 16.47
CA ASP A 375 14.59 25.53 15.77
C ASP A 375 14.58 25.28 14.25
N PHE A 376 14.60 24.00 13.85
CA PHE A 376 14.64 23.58 12.46
C PHE A 376 13.70 22.38 12.20
N MET A 377 12.99 22.42 11.07
CA MET A 377 12.11 21.32 10.60
C MET A 377 12.48 20.96 9.16
N LEU A 378 12.65 19.65 8.90
CA LEU A 378 12.74 19.10 7.56
C LEU A 378 11.50 18.27 7.25
N ILE A 379 10.84 18.56 6.14
CA ILE A 379 9.73 17.78 5.59
C ILE A 379 10.28 16.93 4.45
N ASP A 380 10.44 15.63 4.69
CA ASP A 380 10.98 14.64 3.72
C ASP A 380 10.13 13.37 3.69
N ALA A 381 8.81 13.55 3.61
CA ALA A 381 7.83 12.48 3.62
C ALA A 381 7.19 12.29 2.25
N PHE A 382 7.31 11.07 1.72
CA PHE A 382 6.84 10.70 0.39
C PHE A 382 5.90 9.49 0.43
N GLN A 383 5.02 9.44 -0.56
CA GLN A 383 4.22 8.25 -0.92
C GLN A 383 4.64 7.85 -2.34
N GLY A 384 5.70 7.06 -2.44
CA GLY A 384 6.36 6.78 -3.70
C GLY A 384 7.15 7.97 -4.24
N ARG A 385 6.77 8.49 -5.41
CA ARG A 385 7.40 9.69 -6.02
C ARG A 385 6.73 11.01 -5.64
N TYR A 386 5.60 10.95 -4.94
CA TYR A 386 4.83 12.12 -4.57
C TYR A 386 5.04 12.45 -3.11
N VAL A 387 4.95 13.72 -2.78
CA VAL A 387 4.94 14.15 -1.38
C VAL A 387 3.67 13.65 -0.69
N ALA A 388 3.71 13.49 0.62
CA ALA A 388 2.53 13.27 1.43
C ALA A 388 1.66 14.55 1.39
N GLY A 389 0.63 14.58 0.52
CA GLY A 389 -0.12 15.79 0.18
C GLY A 389 -0.72 16.51 1.38
N ASN A 390 -1.14 15.76 2.43
CA ASN A 390 -1.66 16.31 3.68
C ASN A 390 -0.65 17.17 4.46
N LEU A 391 0.64 17.10 4.15
CA LEU A 391 1.69 17.94 4.74
C LEU A 391 1.92 19.24 3.97
N TYR A 392 1.35 19.39 2.78
CA TYR A 392 1.56 20.54 1.92
C TYR A 392 0.28 21.37 1.68
N THR A 393 -0.76 21.17 2.48
CA THR A 393 -1.94 22.05 2.51
C THR A 393 -1.58 23.39 3.14
N LEU A 394 -2.32 24.45 2.83
CA LEU A 394 -2.10 25.75 3.46
C LEU A 394 -2.19 25.68 4.98
N GLU A 395 -3.13 24.88 5.49
CA GLU A 395 -3.35 24.66 6.91
C GLU A 395 -2.15 23.96 7.57
N ALA A 396 -1.59 22.93 6.90
CA ALA A 396 -0.40 22.24 7.38
C ALA A 396 0.81 23.16 7.45
N LEU A 397 1.10 23.86 6.35
CA LEU A 397 2.27 24.75 6.28
C LEU A 397 2.18 25.89 7.31
N ARG A 398 0.98 26.45 7.55
CA ARG A 398 0.76 27.44 8.62
C ARG A 398 0.99 26.86 10.01
N GLN A 399 0.57 25.62 10.24
CA GLN A 399 0.87 24.92 11.49
C GLN A 399 2.37 24.73 11.65
N PHE A 400 3.09 24.31 10.61
CA PHE A 400 4.55 24.12 10.66
C PHE A 400 5.29 25.42 10.92
N GLN A 401 4.83 26.55 10.33
CA GLN A 401 5.36 27.86 10.61
C GLN A 401 5.23 28.26 12.10
N GLN A 402 4.17 27.78 12.76
CA GLN A 402 4.03 28.00 14.21
C GLN A 402 4.94 27.09 15.03
N ASN A 403 5.26 25.88 14.54
CA ASN A 403 6.06 24.90 15.26
C ASN A 403 7.57 25.02 15.05
N SER A 404 8.03 25.70 13.99
CA SER A 404 9.47 25.78 13.69
C SER A 404 9.86 27.13 13.12
N HIS A 405 11.08 27.58 13.46
CA HIS A 405 11.63 28.81 12.95
C HIS A 405 12.18 28.65 11.53
N TYR A 406 13.05 27.67 11.31
CA TYR A 406 13.57 27.30 10.01
C TYR A 406 12.86 26.05 9.48
N ILE A 407 12.36 26.12 8.26
CA ILE A 407 11.64 25.01 7.64
C ILE A 407 12.23 24.74 6.25
N MET A 408 12.61 23.50 6.01
CA MET A 408 12.96 22.98 4.70
C MET A 408 12.00 21.87 4.28
N ALA A 409 11.78 21.73 2.98
CA ALA A 409 11.00 20.63 2.42
C ALA A 409 11.68 20.05 1.18
N ASN A 410 11.80 18.73 1.12
CA ASN A 410 12.21 18.01 -0.07
C ASN A 410 10.96 17.62 -0.87
N ILE A 411 10.90 18.01 -2.14
CA ILE A 411 9.86 17.60 -3.07
C ILE A 411 10.48 17.00 -4.32
N ILE A 412 9.77 16.16 -5.04
CA ILE A 412 10.16 15.64 -6.34
C ILE A 412 9.22 16.24 -7.38
N GLY A 413 9.76 16.92 -8.38
CA GLY A 413 8.96 17.61 -9.37
C GLY A 413 9.76 18.18 -10.53
N LYS A 414 9.05 18.87 -11.42
CA LYS A 414 9.62 19.63 -12.53
C LYS A 414 9.49 21.12 -12.24
N THR A 415 10.43 21.90 -12.69
CA THR A 415 10.38 23.37 -12.52
C THR A 415 9.65 24.08 -13.66
N SER A 416 9.21 23.36 -14.69
CA SER A 416 8.45 23.91 -15.80
C SER A 416 7.09 24.46 -15.36
N GLN A 417 6.69 25.58 -15.97
CA GLN A 417 5.42 26.26 -15.66
C GLN A 417 4.18 25.44 -16.09
N ASP A 418 4.35 24.39 -16.89
CA ASP A 418 3.25 23.52 -17.33
C ASP A 418 2.96 22.36 -16.34
N HIS A 419 3.81 22.21 -15.31
CA HIS A 419 3.67 21.12 -14.34
C HIS A 419 2.84 21.54 -13.13
N GLY A 420 1.50 21.46 -13.25
CA GLY A 420 0.55 21.95 -12.26
C GLY A 420 0.71 21.39 -10.84
N TYR A 421 1.25 20.18 -10.67
CA TYR A 421 1.58 19.59 -9.36
C TYR A 421 2.63 20.44 -8.62
N THR A 422 3.79 20.63 -9.23
CA THR A 422 4.89 21.39 -8.62
C THR A 422 4.52 22.86 -8.42
N GLN A 423 3.81 23.45 -9.38
CA GLN A 423 3.30 24.82 -9.26
C GLN A 423 2.35 25.00 -8.08
N THR A 424 1.48 24.01 -7.80
CA THR A 424 0.59 24.05 -6.63
C THR A 424 1.39 24.03 -5.33
N LEU A 425 2.46 23.21 -5.25
CA LEU A 425 3.37 23.18 -4.11
C LEU A 425 4.09 24.50 -3.92
N PHE A 426 4.63 25.08 -5.00
CA PHE A 426 5.31 26.38 -4.98
C PHE A 426 4.37 27.49 -4.54
N LYS A 427 3.16 27.51 -5.06
CA LYS A 427 2.16 28.50 -4.67
C LYS A 427 1.81 28.39 -3.20
N ASN A 428 1.52 27.17 -2.70
CA ASN A 428 1.20 26.99 -1.27
C ASN A 428 2.35 27.42 -0.38
N TRP A 429 3.60 27.12 -0.77
CA TRP A 429 4.78 27.55 -0.04
C TRP A 429 4.91 29.08 0.00
N HIS A 430 4.77 29.73 -1.15
CA HIS A 430 4.82 31.19 -1.26
C HIS A 430 3.65 31.89 -0.53
N GLU A 431 2.43 31.33 -0.56
CA GLU A 431 1.27 31.89 0.15
C GLU A 431 1.45 31.90 1.68
N VAL A 432 2.26 30.98 2.21
CA VAL A 432 2.53 30.91 3.66
C VAL A 432 3.77 31.69 4.05
N PHE A 433 4.84 31.64 3.27
CA PHE A 433 6.14 32.20 3.64
C PHE A 433 6.47 33.52 2.93
N GLY A 434 5.69 33.91 1.92
CA GLY A 434 5.83 35.22 1.24
C GLY A 434 7.22 35.47 0.67
N ASP A 435 7.80 36.60 1.04
CA ASP A 435 9.14 37.00 0.60
C ASP A 435 10.28 36.15 1.17
N ASP A 436 9.99 35.33 2.19
CA ASP A 436 10.92 34.35 2.77
C ASP A 436 10.82 32.97 2.12
N ALA A 437 10.10 32.82 1.01
CA ALA A 437 10.08 31.61 0.23
C ALA A 437 11.30 31.50 -0.70
N TYR A 438 12.06 30.41 -0.56
CA TYR A 438 13.25 30.12 -1.35
C TYR A 438 13.21 28.71 -1.95
N ILE A 439 13.93 28.53 -3.06
CA ILE A 439 14.03 27.28 -3.80
C ILE A 439 15.49 26.94 -4.12
N ILE A 440 15.82 25.64 -4.07
CA ILE A 440 17.11 25.10 -4.51
C ILE A 440 16.84 23.92 -5.44
N THR A 441 17.56 23.86 -6.56
CA THR A 441 17.55 22.75 -7.49
C THR A 441 18.97 22.26 -7.74
N LYS A 442 19.13 20.98 -8.14
CA LYS A 442 20.45 20.41 -8.41
C LYS A 442 21.16 21.07 -9.59
N ASN A 443 20.40 21.46 -10.60
CA ASN A 443 20.92 22.09 -11.80
C ASN A 443 20.46 23.54 -11.80
N ASP A 444 21.32 24.46 -12.23
CA ASP A 444 20.91 25.85 -12.46
C ASP A 444 19.62 25.86 -13.29
N ILE A 445 18.63 26.60 -12.83
CA ILE A 445 17.36 26.76 -13.51
C ILE A 445 17.58 27.65 -14.74
N THR A 446 18.43 27.21 -15.65
CA THR A 446 18.43 27.74 -16.99
C THR A 446 17.26 27.08 -17.72
N ARG A 447 16.51 27.85 -18.47
CA ARG A 447 15.26 27.51 -19.19
C ARG A 447 15.21 26.15 -19.92
N ASN A 448 16.36 25.48 -20.08
CA ASN A 448 16.49 24.21 -20.84
C ASN A 448 16.37 22.94 -20.01
N ASN A 449 16.31 22.98 -18.68
CA ASN A 449 16.21 21.79 -17.80
C ASN A 449 14.89 21.70 -17.02
N SER A 450 13.91 22.50 -17.39
CA SER A 450 12.62 22.61 -16.68
C SER A 450 11.79 21.33 -16.68
N ASP A 451 11.99 20.43 -17.64
CA ASP A 451 11.17 19.23 -17.82
C ASP A 451 11.73 17.94 -17.18
N ASN A 452 12.91 18.01 -16.58
CA ASN A 452 13.47 16.86 -15.89
C ASN A 452 12.92 16.74 -14.46
N LEU A 453 12.45 15.55 -14.12
CA LEU A 453 12.03 15.22 -12.76
C LEU A 453 13.26 15.21 -11.84
N GLN A 454 13.21 15.99 -10.77
CA GLN A 454 14.32 16.14 -9.82
C GLN A 454 13.83 16.38 -8.40
N ASN A 455 14.73 16.16 -7.42
CA ASN A 455 14.49 16.69 -6.08
C ASN A 455 14.63 18.22 -6.12
N ILE A 456 13.74 18.89 -5.43
CA ILE A 456 13.69 20.34 -5.26
C ILE A 456 13.60 20.61 -3.77
N MET A 457 14.46 21.48 -3.23
CA MET A 457 14.37 21.89 -1.84
C MET A 457 13.68 23.24 -1.76
N LEU A 458 12.67 23.33 -0.89
CA LEU A 458 12.00 24.57 -0.53
C LEU A 458 12.43 24.99 0.87
N CYS A 459 12.66 26.29 1.10
CA CYS A 459 13.06 26.84 2.40
C CYS A 459 12.21 28.07 2.71
N ASN A 460 12.01 28.35 4.00
CA ASN A 460 11.44 29.61 4.48
C ASN A 460 12.51 30.63 4.93
N PHE A 461 13.74 30.45 4.47
CA PHE A 461 14.89 31.31 4.77
C PHE A 461 15.92 31.19 3.63
N ALA A 462 16.84 32.13 3.53
CA ALA A 462 17.94 32.08 2.55
C ALA A 462 18.91 30.93 2.89
N CYS A 463 18.69 29.76 2.32
CA CYS A 463 19.55 28.60 2.48
C CYS A 463 20.78 28.69 1.56
N PRO A 464 21.84 27.87 1.79
CA PRO A 464 22.99 27.82 0.87
C PRO A 464 22.52 27.48 -0.56
N ASN A 465 23.00 28.24 -1.54
CA ASN A 465 22.67 28.10 -2.96
C ASN A 465 21.18 28.27 -3.32
N SER A 466 20.39 28.90 -2.48
CA SER A 466 18.99 29.17 -2.76
C SER A 466 18.78 30.46 -3.56
N GLN A 467 17.68 30.49 -4.30
CA GLN A 467 17.12 31.68 -4.91
C GLN A 467 15.70 31.94 -4.42
N LYS A 468 15.20 33.15 -4.56
CA LYS A 468 13.84 33.49 -4.16
C LYS A 468 12.83 32.74 -5.02
N LEU A 469 11.79 32.18 -4.40
CA LEU A 469 10.68 31.56 -5.09
C LEU A 469 9.71 32.65 -5.58
N SER A 470 9.96 33.18 -6.79
CA SER A 470 9.17 34.25 -7.36
C SER A 470 7.95 33.71 -8.13
N GLN A 471 6.82 34.42 -8.00
CA GLN A 471 5.58 34.06 -8.71
C GLN A 471 5.76 34.05 -10.24
N ALA A 472 6.42 35.07 -10.80
CA ALA A 472 6.56 35.21 -12.26
C ALA A 472 7.38 34.09 -12.90
N GLU A 473 8.26 33.43 -12.13
CA GLU A 473 9.23 32.46 -12.62
C GLU A 473 8.79 31.03 -12.40
N PHE A 474 8.14 30.74 -11.26
CA PHE A 474 7.91 29.36 -10.82
C PHE A 474 6.46 28.91 -10.79
N PHE A 475 5.47 29.80 -10.70
CA PHE A 475 4.06 29.43 -10.70
C PHE A 475 3.16 30.55 -11.24
N ASN A 476 2.00 30.14 -11.76
CA ASN A 476 1.01 31.11 -12.28
C ASN A 476 0.18 31.70 -11.13
N LYS A 477 -0.21 32.96 -11.23
CA LYS A 477 -1.09 33.63 -10.27
C LYS A 477 -2.42 32.90 -10.10
N ASP A 478 -2.96 32.36 -11.16
CA ASP A 478 -4.24 31.67 -11.18
C ASP A 478 -4.14 30.18 -10.77
N GLN A 479 -2.92 29.68 -10.45
CA GLN A 479 -2.73 28.33 -9.97
C GLN A 479 -3.58 28.09 -8.72
N PRO A 480 -4.42 27.05 -8.67
CA PRO A 480 -5.24 26.77 -7.50
C PRO A 480 -4.40 26.33 -6.31
N VAL A 481 -4.75 26.80 -5.12
CA VAL A 481 -4.13 26.37 -3.85
C VAL A 481 -4.64 24.98 -3.42
N HIS A 482 -3.83 24.30 -2.63
CA HIS A 482 -4.12 23.01 -2.03
C HIS A 482 -4.49 23.22 -0.54
N THR A 483 -5.66 22.76 -0.13
CA THR A 483 -6.18 22.92 1.23
C THR A 483 -6.70 21.60 1.76
N ASP A 484 -6.92 21.49 3.08
CA ASP A 484 -7.51 20.29 3.70
C ASP A 484 -8.90 19.98 3.14
N ASN A 485 -9.71 21.03 2.88
CA ASN A 485 -11.05 20.87 2.31
C ASN A 485 -11.06 20.61 0.80
N LEU A 486 -9.98 20.93 0.11
CA LEU A 486 -9.87 20.79 -1.34
C LEU A 486 -8.48 20.25 -1.72
N PRO A 487 -8.27 18.93 -1.57
CA PRO A 487 -6.97 18.28 -1.77
C PRO A 487 -6.62 18.20 -3.26
N ARG A 488 -6.17 19.30 -3.83
CA ARG A 488 -5.93 19.43 -5.28
C ARG A 488 -4.72 18.66 -5.78
N LEU A 489 -3.72 18.41 -4.92
CA LEU A 489 -2.56 17.61 -5.30
C LEU A 489 -2.95 16.21 -5.76
N ASP A 490 -4.00 15.63 -5.17
CA ASP A 490 -4.50 14.32 -5.55
C ASP A 490 -4.92 14.24 -7.03
N ARG A 491 -5.37 15.37 -7.63
CA ARG A 491 -5.74 15.42 -9.04
C ARG A 491 -4.54 15.24 -9.98
N TYR A 492 -3.36 15.65 -9.55
CA TYR A 492 -2.14 15.57 -10.35
C TYR A 492 -1.52 14.19 -10.30
N TYR A 493 -1.75 13.42 -9.24
CA TYR A 493 -1.35 12.01 -9.19
C TYR A 493 -1.93 11.19 -10.36
N TYR A 494 -3.05 11.61 -10.93
CA TYR A 494 -3.73 10.91 -12.03
C TYR A 494 -3.36 11.42 -13.41
N ARG A 495 -2.95 12.67 -13.52
CA ARG A 495 -2.62 13.31 -14.81
C ARG A 495 -1.12 13.28 -15.13
N SER A 496 -0.28 13.17 -14.13
CA SER A 496 1.15 13.47 -14.26
C SER A 496 2.01 12.35 -14.83
N ILE A 497 1.48 11.14 -15.05
CA ILE A 497 2.27 10.11 -15.73
C ILE A 497 2.34 10.38 -17.24
N GLU A 498 1.37 11.05 -17.83
CA GLU A 498 1.45 11.53 -19.22
C GLU A 498 2.43 12.70 -19.38
N SER A 499 2.78 13.37 -18.29
CA SER A 499 3.68 14.54 -18.26
C SER A 499 4.98 14.30 -17.48
N LEU A 500 5.20 13.10 -16.95
CA LEU A 500 6.46 12.64 -16.36
C LEU A 500 7.27 11.88 -17.38
#